data_b9307ea79be513d3e75fcce9e7c2b934
#
_entry.id   b9307ea79be513d3e75fcce9e7c2b934
#
_cell.length_a   1.000
_cell.length_b   1.000
_cell.length_c   1.000
_cell.angle_alpha   90.00
_cell.angle_beta   90.00
_cell.angle_gamma   90.00
#
_symmetry.space_group_name_H-M   'P 1'
#
loop_
_entity.id
_entity.type
_entity.pdbx_description
1 polymer ?
#
loop_
_entity_poly.entity_id
_entity_poly.type
_entity_poly.pdbx_seq_one_letter_code
_entity_poly.pdbx_strand_id
1 'polypeptide(L)'
;KLAVSILSGVEFEELKSQLPERFINKIIKFDPTSDGNHEIPISFRRFIFNPNKNIEETKIRLLREFHIELQEKIDVIRRMKLKEIQNKNQVLVAATVLASPIPSIDVLSMTILNSLMIKEIKKIWGCNWSPEMLNKISRQIIKTALAQGVVEWSSQTLLSLSKFNGPNYLVAGSIQAISAAYLTRVVSRSLADFMSITNGVSEPSLEFINQNSQKIVENAFESEKINWKSLISDIQSSINIKYT
;
A
#
# COMPACT_ATOMS: atom_id res chain seq x y z
N LYS A 1 26.43 14.67 -7.15
CA LYS A 1 27.38 15.66 -6.62
C LYS A 1 28.76 15.04 -6.73
N LEU A 2 29.71 15.75 -7.37
CA LEU A 2 31.12 15.39 -7.36
C LEU A 2 31.71 15.92 -6.05
N ALA A 3 32.30 15.07 -5.24
CA ALA A 3 33.09 15.52 -4.09
C ALA A 3 34.57 15.50 -4.49
N VAL A 4 35.24 16.61 -4.28
CA VAL A 4 36.68 16.75 -4.50
C VAL A 4 37.34 16.68 -3.13
N SER A 5 38.24 15.73 -2.94
CA SER A 5 39.04 15.61 -1.73
C SER A 5 40.44 16.14 -1.98
N ILE A 6 40.91 17.02 -1.10
CA ILE A 6 42.26 17.60 -1.08
C ILE A 6 43.10 16.87 -0.02
N LEU A 7 42.91 15.57 0.14
CA LEU A 7 43.55 14.81 1.19
C LEU A 7 44.79 14.04 0.64
N SER A 8 45.69 13.70 1.53
CA SER A 8 46.83 12.81 1.23
C SER A 8 46.36 11.43 0.74
N GLY A 9 47.21 10.66 0.10
CA GLY A 9 46.83 9.37 -0.48
C GLY A 9 46.22 8.37 0.51
N VAL A 10 46.71 8.35 1.75
CA VAL A 10 46.25 7.42 2.81
C VAL A 10 44.87 7.88 3.30
N GLU A 11 44.69 9.17 3.57
CA GLU A 11 43.41 9.73 4.03
C GLU A 11 42.29 9.61 2.98
N PHE A 12 42.68 9.64 1.69
CA PHE A 12 41.72 9.46 0.61
C PHE A 12 41.12 8.02 0.58
N GLU A 13 41.95 7.01 0.75
CA GLU A 13 41.48 5.61 0.78
C GLU A 13 40.65 5.33 2.05
N GLU A 14 41.03 5.92 3.18
CA GLU A 14 40.28 5.82 4.42
C GLU A 14 38.88 6.49 4.28
N LEU A 15 38.82 7.70 3.72
CA LEU A 15 37.58 8.37 3.43
C LEU A 15 36.70 7.55 2.48
N LYS A 16 37.32 6.96 1.46
CA LYS A 16 36.61 6.12 0.49
C LYS A 16 36.00 4.87 1.13
N SER A 17 36.67 4.27 2.12
CA SER A 17 36.16 3.11 2.85
C SER A 17 34.97 3.42 3.75
N GLN A 18 34.85 4.66 4.22
CA GLN A 18 33.76 5.11 5.09
C GLN A 18 32.52 5.57 4.32
N LEU A 19 32.59 5.68 2.98
CA LEU A 19 31.50 6.18 2.18
C LEU A 19 30.62 5.07 1.62
N PRO A 20 29.29 5.28 1.56
CA PRO A 20 28.40 4.36 0.87
C PRO A 20 28.83 4.13 -0.57
N GLU A 21 28.70 2.90 -1.08
CA GLU A 21 29.11 2.47 -2.42
C GLU A 21 28.68 3.42 -3.55
N ARG A 22 27.48 4.00 -3.43
CA ARG A 22 26.94 4.97 -4.41
C ARG A 22 27.78 6.23 -4.60
N PHE A 23 28.68 6.53 -3.66
CA PHE A 23 29.56 7.70 -3.71
C PHE A 23 31.00 7.37 -4.09
N ILE A 24 31.44 6.12 -3.97
CA ILE A 24 32.82 5.68 -4.20
C ILE A 24 33.31 6.08 -5.59
N ASN A 25 32.47 5.87 -6.62
CA ASN A 25 32.81 6.20 -8.01
C ASN A 25 32.62 7.69 -8.36
N LYS A 26 32.22 8.53 -7.39
CA LYS A 26 31.95 9.97 -7.59
C LYS A 26 32.97 10.86 -6.86
N ILE A 27 33.98 10.27 -6.25
CA ILE A 27 35.02 10.98 -5.55
C ILE A 27 36.25 11.03 -6.45
N ILE A 28 36.84 12.20 -6.56
CA ILE A 28 38.06 12.44 -7.32
C ILE A 28 39.11 12.92 -6.34
N LYS A 29 40.29 12.26 -6.36
CA LYS A 29 41.46 12.72 -5.64
C LYS A 29 42.03 13.92 -6.40
N PHE A 30 42.23 15.00 -5.72
CA PHE A 30 42.90 16.19 -6.23
C PHE A 30 44.09 16.52 -5.31
N ASP A 31 45.29 16.46 -5.83
CA ASP A 31 46.50 16.84 -5.12
C ASP A 31 47.02 18.18 -5.65
N PRO A 32 46.90 19.26 -4.88
CA PRO A 32 47.33 20.59 -5.30
C PRO A 32 48.86 20.74 -5.27
N THR A 33 49.61 19.77 -4.68
CA THR A 33 51.03 19.89 -4.46
C THR A 33 51.87 19.14 -5.47
N SER A 34 51.27 18.37 -6.39
CA SER A 34 51.99 17.68 -7.43
C SER A 34 52.54 18.63 -8.46
N ASP A 35 53.86 18.76 -8.52
CA ASP A 35 54.58 19.65 -9.45
C ASP A 35 54.19 19.38 -10.90
N GLY A 36 53.66 20.41 -11.53
CA GLY A 36 53.91 20.65 -12.94
C GLY A 36 52.87 20.25 -13.98
N ASN A 37 51.67 19.89 -13.70
CA ASN A 37 50.51 20.00 -14.62
C ASN A 37 49.21 19.82 -13.85
N HIS A 38 48.67 20.92 -13.37
CA HIS A 38 47.34 20.95 -12.77
C HIS A 38 46.26 20.72 -13.85
N GLU A 39 46.33 19.58 -14.53
CA GLU A 39 45.23 19.20 -15.39
C GLU A 39 44.04 18.80 -14.49
N ILE A 40 43.12 19.71 -14.43
CA ILE A 40 41.79 19.42 -13.82
C ILE A 40 41.32 18.08 -14.40
N PRO A 41 41.02 17.07 -13.57
CA PRO A 41 40.58 15.78 -14.05
C PRO A 41 39.48 15.91 -15.12
N ILE A 42 39.58 15.16 -16.19
CA ILE A 42 38.69 15.25 -17.36
C ILE A 42 37.21 15.19 -16.92
N SER A 43 36.91 14.41 -15.90
CA SER A 43 35.56 14.32 -15.29
C SER A 43 35.11 15.65 -14.65
N PHE A 44 36.02 16.37 -13.99
CA PHE A 44 35.73 17.67 -13.39
C PHE A 44 35.66 18.79 -14.45
N ARG A 45 36.56 18.72 -15.43
CA ARG A 45 36.55 19.61 -16.60
C ARG A 45 35.22 19.47 -17.37
N ARG A 46 34.76 18.22 -17.62
CA ARG A 46 33.46 17.96 -18.26
C ARG A 46 32.27 18.48 -17.43
N PHE A 47 32.36 18.45 -16.10
CA PHE A 47 31.37 19.02 -15.19
C PHE A 47 31.30 20.54 -15.28
N ILE A 48 32.46 21.24 -15.35
CA ILE A 48 32.52 22.71 -15.45
C ILE A 48 32.06 23.16 -16.84
N PHE A 49 32.46 22.50 -17.90
CA PHE A 49 32.18 22.91 -19.28
C PHE A 49 30.77 22.54 -19.79
N ASN A 50 30.02 21.72 -19.08
CA ASN A 50 28.61 21.43 -19.35
C ASN A 50 27.71 21.70 -18.14
N PRO A 51 27.68 22.93 -17.59
CA PRO A 51 26.94 23.23 -16.37
C PRO A 51 25.44 23.07 -16.56
N ASN A 52 24.90 23.41 -17.71
CA ASN A 52 23.46 23.32 -17.98
C ASN A 52 22.94 21.89 -17.93
N LYS A 53 23.66 20.93 -18.52
CA LYS A 53 23.29 19.50 -18.47
C LYS A 53 23.29 18.97 -17.03
N ASN A 54 24.31 19.30 -16.26
CA ASN A 54 24.43 18.86 -14.87
C ASN A 54 23.40 19.51 -13.95
N ILE A 55 23.03 20.77 -14.22
CA ILE A 55 21.94 21.47 -13.52
C ILE A 55 20.61 20.77 -13.80
N GLU A 56 20.30 20.46 -15.05
CA GLU A 56 19.06 19.76 -15.43
C GLU A 56 18.99 18.36 -14.83
N GLU A 57 20.06 17.56 -14.90
CA GLU A 57 20.13 16.25 -14.24
C GLU A 57 19.95 16.35 -12.72
N THR A 58 20.51 17.39 -12.10
CA THR A 58 20.34 17.63 -10.66
C THR A 58 18.91 18.04 -10.32
N LYS A 59 18.29 18.90 -11.12
CA LYS A 59 16.88 19.29 -10.96
C LYS A 59 15.97 18.07 -11.07
N ILE A 60 16.15 17.26 -12.11
CA ILE A 60 15.35 16.04 -12.32
C ILE A 60 15.49 15.10 -11.11
N ARG A 61 16.70 14.91 -10.59
CA ARG A 61 16.93 14.06 -9.43
C ARG A 61 16.25 14.62 -8.17
N LEU A 62 16.40 15.92 -7.90
CA LEU A 62 15.77 16.58 -6.75
C LEU A 62 14.24 16.55 -6.85
N LEU A 63 13.68 16.77 -8.03
CA LEU A 63 12.24 16.65 -8.26
C LEU A 63 11.75 15.22 -8.04
N ARG A 64 12.53 14.21 -8.45
CA ARG A 64 12.18 12.82 -8.21
C ARG A 64 12.23 12.46 -6.71
N GLU A 65 13.27 12.86 -6.01
CA GLU A 65 13.40 12.66 -4.56
C GLU A 65 12.24 13.34 -3.81
N PHE A 66 11.93 14.60 -4.15
CA PHE A 66 10.79 15.32 -3.60
C PHE A 66 9.44 14.65 -3.92
N HIS A 67 9.28 14.19 -5.16
CA HIS A 67 8.06 13.48 -5.55
C HIS A 67 7.86 12.20 -4.74
N ILE A 68 8.91 11.40 -4.55
CA ILE A 68 8.85 10.19 -3.72
C ILE A 68 8.45 10.53 -2.29
N GLU A 69 9.13 11.49 -1.65
CA GLU A 69 8.83 11.90 -0.29
C GLU A 69 7.38 12.42 -0.14
N LEU A 70 6.92 13.20 -1.12
CA LEU A 70 5.55 13.71 -1.14
C LEU A 70 4.54 12.57 -1.28
N GLN A 71 4.78 11.60 -2.17
CA GLN A 71 3.91 10.44 -2.36
C GLN A 71 3.82 9.58 -1.08
N GLU A 72 4.94 9.37 -0.39
CA GLU A 72 4.94 8.65 0.89
C GLU A 72 4.07 9.35 1.94
N LYS A 73 4.20 10.67 2.08
CA LYS A 73 3.37 11.46 3.02
C LYS A 73 1.89 11.43 2.64
N ILE A 74 1.58 11.55 1.35
CA ILE A 74 0.21 11.46 0.84
C ILE A 74 -0.35 10.06 1.09
N ASP A 75 0.43 8.99 0.89
CA ASP A 75 -0.03 7.62 1.10
C ASP A 75 -0.38 7.38 2.58
N VAL A 76 0.39 7.90 3.51
CA VAL A 76 0.05 7.83 4.95
C VAL A 76 -1.32 8.44 5.23
N ILE A 77 -1.61 9.63 4.69
CA ILE A 77 -2.90 10.30 4.87
C ILE A 77 -4.04 9.49 4.20
N ARG A 78 -3.80 8.96 3.00
CA ARG A 78 -4.74 8.10 2.29
C ARG A 78 -5.06 6.83 3.08
N ARG A 79 -4.05 6.20 3.69
CA ARG A 79 -4.22 5.00 4.53
C ARG A 79 -5.02 5.29 5.81
N MET A 80 -4.83 6.44 6.44
CA MET A 80 -5.65 6.84 7.59
C MET A 80 -7.13 7.00 7.19
N LYS A 81 -7.41 7.70 6.09
CA LYS A 81 -8.77 7.84 5.56
C LYS A 81 -9.36 6.50 5.12
N LEU A 82 -8.55 5.61 4.54
CA LEU A 82 -8.99 4.26 4.21
C LEU A 82 -9.50 3.51 5.43
N LYS A 83 -8.80 3.62 6.57
CA LYS A 83 -9.20 2.96 7.82
C LYS A 83 -10.58 3.44 8.31
N GLU A 84 -10.87 4.73 8.18
CA GLU A 84 -12.19 5.28 8.50
C GLU A 84 -13.28 4.69 7.60
N ILE A 85 -13.03 4.62 6.28
CA ILE A 85 -13.93 4.01 5.31
C ILE A 85 -14.14 2.53 5.61
N GLN A 86 -13.07 1.79 5.91
CA GLN A 86 -13.14 0.39 6.29
C GLN A 86 -14.02 0.18 7.52
N ASN A 87 -13.79 0.93 8.58
CA ASN A 87 -14.55 0.82 9.83
C ASN A 87 -16.06 1.05 9.61
N LYS A 88 -16.42 2.08 8.83
CA LYS A 88 -17.82 2.37 8.50
C LYS A 88 -18.46 1.23 7.68
N ASN A 89 -17.78 0.79 6.62
CA ASN A 89 -18.39 -0.16 5.69
C ASN A 89 -18.41 -1.60 6.25
N GLN A 90 -17.42 -2.00 7.05
CA GLN A 90 -17.43 -3.33 7.69
C GLN A 90 -18.61 -3.48 8.66
N VAL A 91 -18.96 -2.43 9.41
CA VAL A 91 -20.15 -2.43 10.29
C VAL A 91 -21.44 -2.52 9.47
N LEU A 92 -21.51 -1.76 8.38
CA LEU A 92 -22.68 -1.80 7.49
C LEU A 92 -22.87 -3.18 6.87
N VAL A 93 -21.82 -3.80 6.37
CA VAL A 93 -21.86 -5.15 5.77
C VAL A 93 -22.22 -6.19 6.84
N ALA A 94 -21.61 -6.12 8.02
CA ALA A 94 -21.92 -7.02 9.13
C ALA A 94 -23.41 -6.92 9.52
N ALA A 95 -23.95 -5.71 9.65
CA ALA A 95 -25.36 -5.49 9.97
C ALA A 95 -26.30 -6.03 8.87
N THR A 96 -25.94 -5.88 7.60
CA THR A 96 -26.69 -6.43 6.47
C THR A 96 -26.74 -7.95 6.50
N VAL A 97 -25.61 -8.59 6.80
CA VAL A 97 -25.51 -10.06 6.90
C VAL A 97 -26.30 -10.59 8.09
N LEU A 98 -26.25 -9.90 9.24
CA LEU A 98 -27.07 -10.26 10.41
C LEU A 98 -28.59 -10.16 10.14
N ALA A 99 -29.00 -9.18 9.32
CA ALA A 99 -30.40 -8.99 8.95
C ALA A 99 -30.88 -10.00 7.88
N SER A 100 -29.96 -10.68 7.19
CA SER A 100 -30.29 -11.64 6.14
C SER A 100 -30.34 -13.08 6.72
N PRO A 101 -31.44 -13.79 6.56
CA PRO A 101 -31.60 -15.14 7.14
C PRO A 101 -30.66 -16.18 6.53
N ILE A 102 -30.16 -15.97 5.31
CA ILE A 102 -29.21 -16.86 4.61
C ILE A 102 -28.26 -15.99 3.77
N PRO A 103 -27.12 -15.58 4.34
CA PRO A 103 -26.14 -14.85 3.56
C PRO A 103 -25.40 -15.81 2.61
N SER A 104 -25.80 -15.83 1.36
CA SER A 104 -25.02 -16.46 0.31
C SER A 104 -23.78 -15.62 -0.04
N ILE A 105 -22.76 -16.26 -0.61
CA ILE A 105 -21.56 -15.58 -1.14
C ILE A 105 -21.95 -14.48 -2.15
N ASP A 106 -23.02 -14.71 -2.91
CA ASP A 106 -23.55 -13.74 -3.87
C ASP A 106 -24.10 -12.48 -3.19
N VAL A 107 -24.86 -12.64 -2.09
CA VAL A 107 -25.38 -11.51 -1.30
C VAL A 107 -24.23 -10.71 -0.70
N LEU A 108 -23.21 -11.36 -0.16
CA LEU A 108 -21.99 -10.71 0.34
C LEU A 108 -21.29 -9.91 -0.75
N SER A 109 -21.06 -10.54 -1.89
CA SER A 109 -20.40 -9.91 -3.03
C SER A 109 -21.21 -8.70 -3.53
N MET A 110 -22.52 -8.83 -3.64
CA MET A 110 -23.42 -7.73 -4.06
C MET A 110 -23.43 -6.58 -3.04
N THR A 111 -23.44 -6.89 -1.75
CA THR A 111 -23.42 -5.87 -0.69
C THR A 111 -22.13 -5.06 -0.72
N ILE A 112 -20.98 -5.72 -0.88
CA ILE A 112 -19.68 -5.06 -1.00
C ILE A 112 -19.61 -4.21 -2.27
N LEU A 113 -20.06 -4.75 -3.40
CA LEU A 113 -20.07 -4.04 -4.69
C LEU A 113 -20.97 -2.81 -4.70
N ASN A 114 -22.12 -2.88 -4.05
CA ASN A 114 -23.08 -1.79 -3.96
C ASN A 114 -22.71 -0.77 -2.88
N SER A 115 -21.67 -1.02 -2.09
CA SER A 115 -21.26 -0.09 -1.06
C SER A 115 -20.68 1.20 -1.65
N LEU A 116 -20.91 2.30 -0.97
CA LEU A 116 -20.28 3.60 -1.29
C LEU A 116 -18.76 3.55 -1.12
N MET A 117 -18.24 2.51 -0.45
CA MET A 117 -16.83 2.28 -0.15
C MET A 117 -15.93 2.42 -1.38
N ILE A 118 -16.29 1.76 -2.49
CA ILE A 118 -15.47 1.75 -3.71
C ILE A 118 -15.34 3.17 -4.28
N LYS A 119 -16.43 3.96 -4.26
CA LYS A 119 -16.43 5.35 -4.73
C LYS A 119 -15.62 6.26 -3.80
N GLU A 120 -15.71 6.05 -2.49
CA GLU A 120 -14.93 6.78 -1.51
C GLU A 120 -13.44 6.50 -1.64
N ILE A 121 -13.04 5.23 -1.81
CA ILE A 121 -11.64 4.85 -2.07
C ILE A 121 -11.14 5.48 -3.37
N LYS A 122 -11.89 5.37 -4.47
CA LYS A 122 -11.57 6.03 -5.74
C LYS A 122 -11.27 7.50 -5.56
N LYS A 123 -12.11 8.22 -4.78
CA LYS A 123 -11.96 9.65 -4.53
C LYS A 123 -10.65 9.97 -3.78
N ILE A 124 -10.28 9.15 -2.79
CA ILE A 124 -9.05 9.35 -2.01
C ILE A 124 -7.80 9.17 -2.88
N TRP A 125 -7.80 8.18 -3.77
CA TRP A 125 -6.66 7.93 -4.66
C TRP A 125 -6.67 8.81 -5.91
N GLY A 126 -7.75 9.55 -6.18
CA GLY A 126 -7.84 10.43 -7.35
C GLY A 126 -7.88 9.68 -8.68
N CYS A 127 -8.35 8.43 -8.70
CA CYS A 127 -8.43 7.63 -9.92
C CYS A 127 -9.59 8.09 -10.80
N ASN A 128 -9.32 8.32 -12.10
CA ASN A 128 -10.34 8.74 -13.07
C ASN A 128 -10.93 7.57 -13.88
N TRP A 129 -11.12 6.42 -13.22
CA TRP A 129 -11.66 5.24 -13.89
C TRP A 129 -13.17 5.32 -14.05
N SER A 130 -13.68 4.72 -15.14
CA SER A 130 -15.11 4.60 -15.38
C SER A 130 -15.79 3.73 -14.30
N PRO A 131 -17.11 3.92 -14.08
CA PRO A 131 -17.87 3.04 -13.18
C PRO A 131 -17.79 1.56 -13.60
N GLU A 132 -17.75 1.30 -14.90
CA GLU A 132 -17.62 -0.05 -15.44
C GLU A 132 -16.29 -0.69 -15.07
N MET A 133 -15.19 0.05 -15.22
CA MET A 133 -13.86 -0.43 -14.83
C MET A 133 -13.76 -0.68 -13.34
N LEU A 134 -14.30 0.21 -12.52
CA LEU A 134 -14.36 0.02 -11.07
C LEU A 134 -15.11 -1.26 -10.69
N ASN A 135 -16.25 -1.52 -11.34
CA ASN A 135 -17.01 -2.73 -11.10
C ASN A 135 -16.25 -3.99 -11.52
N LYS A 136 -15.57 -3.96 -12.68
CA LYS A 136 -14.74 -5.09 -13.14
C LYS A 136 -13.62 -5.41 -12.16
N ILE A 137 -12.86 -4.40 -11.73
CA ILE A 137 -11.76 -4.55 -10.77
C ILE A 137 -12.29 -5.06 -9.44
N SER A 138 -13.35 -4.45 -8.93
CA SER A 138 -13.94 -4.84 -7.63
C SER A 138 -14.44 -6.28 -7.64
N ARG A 139 -15.14 -6.69 -8.69
CA ARG A 139 -15.59 -8.09 -8.87
C ARG A 139 -14.41 -9.06 -8.93
N GLN A 140 -13.35 -8.72 -9.65
CA GLN A 140 -12.17 -9.55 -9.74
C GLN A 140 -11.48 -9.70 -8.38
N ILE A 141 -11.31 -8.60 -7.64
CA ILE A 141 -10.72 -8.62 -6.29
C ILE A 141 -11.56 -9.45 -5.32
N ILE A 142 -12.89 -9.28 -5.32
CA ILE A 142 -13.79 -10.07 -4.48
C ILE A 142 -13.69 -11.56 -4.83
N LYS A 143 -13.75 -11.89 -6.13
CA LYS A 143 -13.62 -13.27 -6.60
C LYS A 143 -12.29 -13.88 -6.17
N THR A 144 -11.22 -13.13 -6.29
CA THR A 144 -9.88 -13.57 -5.87
C THR A 144 -9.80 -13.77 -4.35
N ALA A 145 -10.36 -12.85 -3.55
CA ALA A 145 -10.38 -12.97 -2.10
C ALA A 145 -11.18 -14.19 -1.62
N LEU A 146 -12.32 -14.47 -2.26
CA LEU A 146 -13.10 -15.67 -1.99
C LEU A 146 -12.32 -16.94 -2.38
N ALA A 147 -11.68 -16.95 -3.56
CA ALA A 147 -10.88 -18.09 -4.00
C ALA A 147 -9.65 -18.35 -3.11
N GLN A 148 -9.14 -17.34 -2.43
CA GLN A 148 -8.05 -17.48 -1.44
C GLN A 148 -8.53 -17.89 -0.05
N GLY A 149 -9.80 -18.18 0.12
CA GLY A 149 -10.35 -18.70 1.38
C GLY A 149 -10.44 -17.66 2.51
N VAL A 150 -10.58 -16.38 2.19
CA VAL A 150 -10.66 -15.28 3.20
C VAL A 150 -11.82 -15.51 4.17
N VAL A 151 -12.98 -15.95 3.67
CA VAL A 151 -14.18 -16.20 4.48
C VAL A 151 -14.02 -17.46 5.31
N GLU A 152 -13.51 -18.53 4.73
CA GLU A 152 -13.26 -19.81 5.38
C GLU A 152 -12.24 -19.65 6.52
N TRP A 153 -11.14 -18.97 6.26
CA TRP A 153 -10.13 -18.70 7.27
C TRP A 153 -10.70 -17.88 8.44
N SER A 154 -11.45 -16.84 8.16
CA SER A 154 -12.04 -16.00 9.21
C SER A 154 -13.08 -16.76 10.04
N SER A 155 -13.91 -17.58 9.40
CA SER A 155 -14.89 -18.42 10.08
C SER A 155 -14.24 -19.47 10.97
N GLN A 156 -13.20 -20.15 10.48
CA GLN A 156 -12.44 -21.14 11.26
C GLN A 156 -11.73 -20.52 12.45
N THR A 157 -11.16 -19.34 12.28
CA THR A 157 -10.50 -18.58 13.35
C THR A 157 -11.50 -18.20 14.44
N LEU A 158 -12.69 -17.72 14.08
CA LEU A 158 -13.75 -17.38 15.03
C LEU A 158 -14.29 -18.61 15.78
N LEU A 159 -14.49 -19.73 15.08
CA LEU A 159 -14.89 -20.99 15.68
C LEU A 159 -13.83 -21.51 16.67
N SER A 160 -12.56 -21.34 16.37
CA SER A 160 -11.48 -21.70 17.28
C SER A 160 -11.50 -20.84 18.55
N LEU A 161 -11.68 -19.54 18.40
CA LEU A 161 -11.79 -18.61 19.54
C LEU A 161 -13.01 -18.89 20.42
N SER A 162 -14.15 -19.29 19.83
CA SER A 162 -15.35 -19.62 20.58
C SER A 162 -15.20 -20.84 21.48
N LYS A 163 -14.35 -21.80 21.08
CA LYS A 163 -14.05 -22.99 21.90
C LYS A 163 -13.28 -22.66 23.18
N PHE A 164 -12.47 -21.60 23.16
CA PHE A 164 -11.66 -21.20 24.33
C PHE A 164 -12.41 -20.28 25.29
N ASN A 165 -13.44 -19.54 24.83
CA ASN A 165 -14.13 -18.51 25.61
C ASN A 165 -15.57 -18.91 26.04
N GLY A 166 -15.99 -20.15 25.81
CA GLY A 166 -17.29 -20.67 26.19
C GLY A 166 -18.42 -20.40 25.18
N PRO A 167 -19.53 -21.15 25.26
CA PRO A 167 -20.59 -21.19 24.26
C PRO A 167 -21.44 -19.90 24.12
N ASN A 168 -21.28 -18.95 25.05
CA ASN A 168 -22.06 -17.70 25.05
C ASN A 168 -21.50 -16.61 24.13
N TYR A 169 -20.39 -16.83 23.48
CA TYR A 169 -19.67 -15.75 22.84
C TYR A 169 -20.04 -15.46 21.38
N LEU A 170 -20.59 -16.44 20.64
CA LEU A 170 -20.94 -16.21 19.22
C LEU A 170 -22.13 -17.07 18.79
N VAL A 171 -23.25 -16.42 18.57
CA VAL A 171 -24.36 -16.98 17.80
C VAL A 171 -23.91 -17.19 16.35
N ALA A 172 -24.37 -18.24 15.67
CA ALA A 172 -23.94 -18.59 14.31
C ALA A 172 -23.99 -17.39 13.31
N GLY A 173 -24.98 -16.52 13.44
CA GLY A 173 -25.08 -15.29 12.63
C GLY A 173 -23.94 -14.29 12.87
N SER A 174 -23.37 -14.25 14.07
CA SER A 174 -22.25 -13.35 14.37
C SER A 174 -20.97 -13.77 13.64
N ILE A 175 -20.72 -15.08 13.49
CA ILE A 175 -19.55 -15.59 12.77
C ILE A 175 -19.60 -15.15 11.32
N GLN A 176 -20.75 -15.28 10.67
CA GLN A 176 -20.94 -14.87 9.28
C GLN A 176 -20.78 -13.34 9.11
N ALA A 177 -21.36 -12.57 10.02
CA ALA A 177 -21.28 -11.11 10.00
C ALA A 177 -19.82 -10.62 10.16
N ILE A 178 -19.07 -11.20 11.09
CA ILE A 178 -17.65 -10.85 11.30
C ILE A 178 -16.80 -11.31 10.10
N SER A 179 -17.08 -12.48 9.54
CA SER A 179 -16.38 -12.94 8.33
C SER A 179 -16.64 -12.03 7.13
N ALA A 180 -17.88 -11.53 6.99
CA ALA A 180 -18.25 -10.56 5.97
C ALA A 180 -17.56 -9.21 6.16
N ALA A 181 -17.47 -8.74 7.40
CA ALA A 181 -16.73 -7.53 7.74
C ALA A 181 -15.24 -7.69 7.44
N TYR A 182 -14.67 -8.84 7.75
CA TYR A 182 -13.28 -9.14 7.43
C TYR A 182 -13.02 -9.19 5.92
N LEU A 183 -13.89 -9.85 5.16
CA LEU A 183 -13.81 -9.84 3.69
C LEU A 183 -13.87 -8.41 3.15
N THR A 184 -14.76 -7.57 3.68
CA THR A 184 -14.87 -6.15 3.31
C THR A 184 -13.56 -5.41 3.55
N ARG A 185 -12.89 -5.69 4.66
CA ARG A 185 -11.60 -5.10 5.03
C ARG A 185 -10.50 -5.51 4.06
N VAL A 186 -10.39 -6.80 3.75
CA VAL A 186 -9.43 -7.32 2.76
C VAL A 186 -9.68 -6.73 1.37
N VAL A 187 -10.94 -6.71 0.92
CA VAL A 187 -11.32 -6.15 -0.39
C VAL A 187 -11.00 -4.66 -0.48
N SER A 188 -11.35 -3.88 0.54
CA SER A 188 -11.07 -2.44 0.54
C SER A 188 -9.57 -2.14 0.54
N ARG A 189 -8.77 -2.92 1.28
CA ARG A 189 -7.31 -2.82 1.28
C ARG A 189 -6.74 -3.15 -0.09
N SER A 190 -7.18 -4.26 -0.69
CA SER A 190 -6.77 -4.68 -2.02
C SER A 190 -7.10 -3.65 -3.09
N LEU A 191 -8.30 -3.04 -3.03
CA LEU A 191 -8.68 -1.95 -3.93
C LEU A 191 -7.78 -0.72 -3.78
N ALA A 192 -7.49 -0.34 -2.56
CA ALA A 192 -6.60 0.77 -2.25
C ALA A 192 -5.18 0.53 -2.75
N ASP A 193 -4.65 -0.68 -2.52
CA ASP A 193 -3.33 -1.08 -3.00
C ASP A 193 -3.27 -1.13 -4.54
N PHE A 194 -4.34 -1.63 -5.18
CA PHE A 194 -4.45 -1.61 -6.63
C PHE A 194 -4.46 -0.17 -7.18
N MET A 195 -5.25 0.73 -6.58
CA MET A 195 -5.30 2.13 -6.97
C MET A 195 -3.97 2.86 -6.69
N SER A 196 -3.24 2.49 -5.65
CA SER A 196 -1.92 3.05 -5.33
C SER A 196 -0.89 2.70 -6.42
N ILE A 197 -0.86 1.44 -6.86
CA ILE A 197 0.06 0.97 -7.90
C ILE A 197 -0.25 1.63 -9.26
N THR A 198 -1.52 1.85 -9.54
CA THR A 198 -2.00 2.42 -10.81
C THR A 198 -2.20 3.94 -10.76
N ASN A 199 -1.77 4.59 -9.68
CA ASN A 199 -1.97 6.02 -9.48
C ASN A 199 -1.36 6.84 -10.62
N GLY A 200 -2.18 7.68 -11.26
CA GLY A 200 -1.79 8.51 -12.40
C GLY A 200 -1.81 7.79 -13.76
N VAL A 201 -2.20 6.54 -13.81
CA VAL A 201 -2.43 5.80 -15.07
C VAL A 201 -3.90 5.93 -15.45
N SER A 202 -4.16 6.07 -16.75
CA SER A 202 -5.48 5.84 -17.35
C SER A 202 -6.00 4.46 -16.97
N GLU A 203 -7.21 4.11 -17.31
CA GLU A 203 -7.81 2.82 -16.96
C GLU A 203 -6.85 1.63 -17.19
N PRO A 204 -6.61 0.77 -16.17
CA PRO A 204 -5.71 -0.37 -16.32
C PRO A 204 -6.30 -1.40 -17.29
N SER A 205 -5.44 -2.13 -18.01
CA SER A 205 -5.89 -3.22 -18.87
C SER A 205 -6.43 -4.40 -18.06
N LEU A 206 -7.34 -5.19 -18.64
CA LEU A 206 -7.87 -6.40 -18.00
C LEU A 206 -6.76 -7.42 -17.71
N GLU A 207 -5.75 -7.49 -18.58
CA GLU A 207 -4.59 -8.35 -18.38
C GLU A 207 -3.81 -7.94 -17.11
N PHE A 208 -3.54 -6.66 -16.93
CA PHE A 208 -2.89 -6.13 -15.75
C PHE A 208 -3.69 -6.45 -14.47
N ILE A 209 -5.02 -6.32 -14.52
CA ILE A 209 -5.90 -6.64 -13.40
C ILE A 209 -5.77 -8.13 -13.03
N ASN A 210 -5.84 -9.03 -14.02
CA ASN A 210 -5.78 -10.46 -13.80
C ASN A 210 -4.42 -10.91 -13.25
N GLN A 211 -3.33 -10.36 -13.77
CA GLN A 211 -1.97 -10.69 -13.34
C GLN A 211 -1.66 -10.23 -11.91
N ASN A 212 -2.18 -9.08 -11.51
CA ASN A 212 -1.82 -8.46 -10.23
C ASN A 212 -2.82 -8.74 -9.09
N SER A 213 -4.08 -9.06 -9.41
CA SER A 213 -5.13 -9.22 -8.39
C SER A 213 -4.80 -10.28 -7.34
N GLN A 214 -4.20 -11.41 -7.75
CA GLN A 214 -3.85 -12.49 -6.82
C GLN A 214 -2.85 -12.03 -5.76
N LYS A 215 -1.73 -11.44 -6.19
CA LYS A 215 -0.67 -10.97 -5.29
C LYS A 215 -1.14 -9.83 -4.39
N ILE A 216 -1.94 -8.91 -4.93
CA ILE A 216 -2.48 -7.77 -4.18
C ILE A 216 -3.42 -8.26 -3.07
N VAL A 217 -4.32 -9.19 -3.40
CA VAL A 217 -5.25 -9.76 -2.42
C VAL A 217 -4.51 -10.56 -1.36
N GLU A 218 -3.53 -11.37 -1.75
CA GLU A 218 -2.68 -12.13 -0.83
C GLU A 218 -1.97 -11.22 0.17
N ASN A 219 -1.32 -10.16 -0.31
CA ASN A 219 -0.65 -9.18 0.55
C ASN A 219 -1.64 -8.48 1.50
N ALA A 220 -2.81 -8.09 1.01
CA ALA A 220 -3.85 -7.48 1.83
C ALA A 220 -4.38 -8.47 2.89
N PHE A 221 -4.61 -9.71 2.52
CA PHE A 221 -5.07 -10.76 3.40
C PHE A 221 -4.07 -11.03 4.53
N GLU A 222 -2.79 -11.22 4.23
CA GLU A 222 -1.74 -11.40 5.24
C GLU A 222 -1.60 -10.18 6.16
N SER A 223 -1.63 -8.97 5.60
CA SER A 223 -1.58 -7.73 6.36
C SER A 223 -2.76 -7.59 7.33
N GLU A 224 -3.96 -7.94 6.92
CA GLU A 224 -5.16 -7.84 7.75
C GLU A 224 -5.28 -8.96 8.79
N LYS A 225 -4.65 -10.11 8.61
CA LYS A 225 -4.54 -11.16 9.65
C LYS A 225 -3.91 -10.62 10.93
N ILE A 226 -2.93 -9.74 10.82
CA ILE A 226 -2.23 -9.14 11.98
C ILE A 226 -3.20 -8.26 12.78
N ASN A 227 -4.16 -7.64 12.14
CA ASN A 227 -5.11 -6.70 12.73
C ASN A 227 -6.42 -7.37 13.20
N TRP A 228 -6.49 -8.70 13.20
CA TRP A 228 -7.71 -9.46 13.50
C TRP A 228 -8.33 -9.13 14.85
N LYS A 229 -7.53 -9.01 15.92
CA LYS A 229 -8.02 -8.69 17.27
C LYS A 229 -8.69 -7.32 17.35
N SER A 230 -8.13 -6.31 16.65
CA SER A 230 -8.72 -4.98 16.61
C SER A 230 -10.06 -4.98 15.88
N LEU A 231 -10.18 -5.74 14.79
CA LEU A 231 -11.44 -5.89 14.07
C LEU A 231 -12.57 -6.44 14.95
N ILE A 232 -12.29 -7.50 15.70
CA ILE A 232 -13.28 -8.09 16.61
C ILE A 232 -13.72 -7.07 17.66
N SER A 233 -12.76 -6.35 18.28
CA SER A 233 -13.05 -5.31 19.26
C SER A 233 -13.90 -4.18 18.67
N ASP A 234 -13.57 -3.71 17.47
CA ASP A 234 -14.28 -2.63 16.78
C ASP A 234 -15.74 -3.02 16.47
N ILE A 235 -15.96 -4.26 16.03
CA ILE A 235 -17.32 -4.76 15.75
C ILE A 235 -18.13 -4.96 17.04
N GLN A 236 -17.51 -5.53 18.08
CA GLN A 236 -18.19 -5.75 19.36
C GLN A 236 -18.61 -4.43 20.01
N SER A 237 -17.74 -3.41 20.01
CA SER A 237 -18.10 -2.08 20.52
C SER A 237 -19.24 -1.44 19.74
N SER A 238 -19.25 -1.61 18.42
CA SER A 238 -20.32 -1.06 17.54
C SER A 238 -21.68 -1.74 17.73
N ILE A 239 -21.67 -3.04 18.05
CA ILE A 239 -22.90 -3.81 18.33
C ILE A 239 -23.45 -3.44 19.72
N ASN A 240 -22.60 -3.34 20.74
CA ASN A 240 -23.02 -3.01 22.11
C ASN A 240 -23.62 -1.60 22.25
N ILE A 241 -23.18 -0.63 21.45
CA ILE A 241 -23.75 0.73 21.45
C ILE A 241 -25.20 0.76 20.96
N LYS A 242 -25.67 -0.25 20.22
CA LYS A 242 -27.04 -0.32 19.70
C LYS A 242 -28.05 -0.96 20.67
N TYR A 243 -27.59 -1.54 21.78
CA TYR A 243 -28.44 -2.22 22.76
C TYR A 243 -28.49 -1.49 24.10
N THR A 244 -27.91 -0.30 24.22
CA THR A 244 -28.05 0.65 25.33
C THR A 244 -28.82 1.87 24.87
#